data_811861cf9761f1dab29a5e18fd2badcd
#
_entry.id   811861cf9761f1dab29a5e18fd2badcd
#
_cell.length_a   1.000
_cell.length_b   1.000
_cell.length_c   1.000
_cell.angle_alpha   90.00
_cell.angle_beta   90.00
_cell.angle_gamma   90.00
#
_symmetry.space_group_name_H-M   'P 1'
#
loop_
_entity.id
_entity.type
_entity.pdbx_description
1 polymer ?
#
loop_
_entity_poly.entity_id
_entity_poly.type
_entity_poly.pdbx_seq_one_letter_code
_entity_poly.pdbx_strand_id
1 'polypeptide(L)'
;MTNERFQELVKELRDKSMDTMLKKNANYADADRLHNFKVGAAITGGTPAQAALGYMAKHLASLQDKVRKNDFHDREDLLEKCQDIINYVVFIWCCGNEERDATEKGARDAAAPTGQSLPNTYDPTPMERVNGYFDQAKMRKAPSLDELIRFETGN
;
A
#
# COMPACT_ATOMS: atom_id res chain seq x y z
N MET A 1 33.26 -1.93 -9.24
CA MET A 1 32.23 -1.06 -9.88
C MET A 1 32.71 0.37 -9.74
N THR A 2 32.68 1.16 -10.84
CA THR A 2 33.02 2.59 -10.78
C THR A 2 31.87 3.40 -10.17
N ASN A 3 32.14 4.63 -9.74
CA ASN A 3 31.13 5.51 -9.19
C ASN A 3 30.07 5.91 -10.22
N GLU A 4 30.49 6.15 -11.48
CA GLU A 4 29.60 6.45 -12.60
C GLU A 4 28.61 5.31 -12.82
N ARG A 5 29.12 4.05 -12.84
CA ARG A 5 28.27 2.87 -13.01
C ARG A 5 27.30 2.69 -11.86
N PHE A 6 27.71 2.97 -10.64
CA PHE A 6 26.82 2.95 -9.48
C PHE A 6 25.68 3.95 -9.62
N GLN A 7 26.00 5.18 -10.02
CA GLN A 7 25.00 6.27 -10.21
C GLN A 7 24.00 5.92 -11.31
N GLU A 8 24.45 5.33 -12.43
CA GLU A 8 23.57 4.83 -13.50
C GLU A 8 22.56 3.79 -12.98
N LEU A 9 23.03 2.80 -12.22
CA LEU A 9 22.18 1.74 -11.67
C LEU A 9 21.16 2.29 -10.66
N VAL A 10 21.57 3.23 -9.80
CA VAL A 10 20.68 3.90 -8.85
C VAL A 10 19.61 4.70 -9.58
N LYS A 11 20.00 5.46 -10.61
CA LYS A 11 19.06 6.23 -11.44
C LYS A 11 18.06 5.32 -12.13
N GLU A 12 18.51 4.24 -12.76
CA GLU A 12 17.65 3.28 -13.43
C GLU A 12 16.62 2.67 -12.46
N LEU A 13 17.06 2.18 -11.30
CA LEU A 13 16.20 1.57 -10.30
C LEU A 13 15.16 2.57 -9.80
N ARG A 14 15.56 3.81 -9.51
CA ARG A 14 14.68 4.91 -9.10
C ARG A 14 13.61 5.19 -10.16
N ASP A 15 14.03 5.44 -11.39
CA ASP A 15 13.15 5.88 -12.47
C ASP A 15 12.12 4.78 -12.80
N LYS A 16 12.55 3.51 -12.90
CA LYS A 16 11.65 2.38 -13.11
C LYS A 16 10.69 2.15 -11.93
N SER A 17 11.15 2.31 -10.68
CA SER A 17 10.27 2.19 -9.50
C SER A 17 9.18 3.26 -9.51
N MET A 18 9.54 4.52 -9.77
CA MET A 18 8.58 5.62 -9.86
C MET A 18 7.58 5.42 -10.99
N ASP A 19 8.05 5.04 -12.18
CA ASP A 19 7.19 4.75 -13.33
C ASP A 19 6.17 3.64 -13.03
N THR A 20 6.61 2.54 -12.43
CA THR A 20 5.74 1.42 -12.08
C THR A 20 4.69 1.86 -11.05
N MET A 21 5.10 2.60 -10.02
CA MET A 21 4.21 3.09 -8.99
C MET A 21 3.16 4.05 -9.56
N LEU A 22 3.55 4.97 -10.45
CA LEU A 22 2.62 5.93 -11.08
C LEU A 22 1.68 5.27 -12.08
N LYS A 23 2.15 4.30 -12.88
CA LYS A 23 1.32 3.58 -13.87
C LYS A 23 0.30 2.67 -13.20
N LYS A 24 0.71 1.88 -12.21
CA LYS A 24 -0.22 1.04 -11.43
C LYS A 24 -1.30 1.89 -10.76
N ASN A 25 -0.96 3.09 -10.32
CA ASN A 25 -1.90 4.02 -9.72
C ASN A 25 -3.00 4.54 -10.65
N ALA A 26 -2.73 4.69 -11.95
CA ALA A 26 -3.74 5.11 -12.93
C ALA A 26 -4.84 4.05 -13.14
N ASN A 27 -4.51 2.77 -12.92
CA ASN A 27 -5.44 1.64 -13.06
C ASN A 27 -6.27 1.38 -11.78
N TYR A 28 -5.80 1.83 -10.61
CA TYR A 28 -6.51 1.73 -9.33
C TYR A 28 -7.12 3.08 -8.95
N ALA A 29 -7.78 3.75 -9.89
CA ALA A 29 -8.24 5.14 -9.85
C ALA A 29 -9.35 5.44 -8.82
N ASP A 30 -9.39 4.79 -7.67
CA ASP A 30 -10.08 5.32 -6.50
C ASP A 30 -9.21 6.38 -5.83
N ALA A 31 -9.88 7.39 -5.26
CA ALA A 31 -9.22 8.57 -4.69
C ALA A 31 -8.24 8.26 -3.55
N ASP A 32 -8.31 7.07 -2.95
CA ASP A 32 -7.45 6.62 -1.85
C ASP A 32 -6.43 5.56 -2.29
N ARG A 33 -5.19 5.97 -2.47
CA ARG A 33 -4.08 5.11 -2.89
C ARG A 33 -3.65 4.09 -1.85
N LEU A 34 -4.02 4.28 -0.60
CA LEU A 34 -3.70 3.39 0.51
C LEU A 34 -4.86 2.44 0.84
N HIS A 35 -5.96 2.48 0.07
CA HIS A 35 -7.17 1.71 0.30
C HIS A 35 -6.89 0.23 0.58
N ASN A 36 -6.10 -0.44 -0.24
CA ASN A 36 -5.79 -1.88 -0.08
C ASN A 36 -5.09 -2.18 1.26
N PHE A 37 -4.24 -1.28 1.73
CA PHE A 37 -3.56 -1.44 3.02
C PHE A 37 -4.51 -1.17 4.19
N LYS A 38 -5.43 -0.22 4.03
CA LYS A 38 -6.49 0.04 5.03
C LYS A 38 -7.44 -1.14 5.16
N VAL A 39 -7.85 -1.74 4.05
CA VAL A 39 -8.64 -2.98 4.06
C VAL A 39 -7.86 -4.13 4.69
N GLY A 40 -6.59 -4.33 4.31
CA GLY A 40 -5.73 -5.34 4.92
C GLY A 40 -5.58 -5.16 6.43
N ALA A 41 -5.39 -3.92 6.89
CA ALA A 41 -5.33 -3.56 8.30
C ALA A 41 -6.64 -3.90 9.04
N ALA A 42 -7.79 -3.57 8.44
CA ALA A 42 -9.11 -3.87 9.01
C ALA A 42 -9.35 -5.38 9.18
N ILE A 43 -8.90 -6.19 8.21
CA ILE A 43 -9.02 -7.66 8.25
C ILE A 43 -8.12 -8.26 9.33
N THR A 44 -6.90 -7.75 9.48
CA THR A 44 -5.89 -8.32 10.38
C THR A 44 -5.90 -7.72 11.79
N GLY A 45 -6.63 -6.63 12.00
CA GLY A 45 -6.63 -5.88 13.26
C GLY A 45 -5.35 -5.07 13.50
N GLY A 46 -4.56 -4.86 12.44
CA GLY A 46 -3.32 -4.07 12.50
C GLY A 46 -3.46 -2.65 11.93
N THR A 47 -2.31 -2.04 11.59
CA THR A 47 -2.26 -0.74 10.92
C THR A 47 -2.05 -0.91 9.40
N PRO A 48 -2.37 0.10 8.57
CA PRO A 48 -2.07 0.09 7.14
C PRO A 48 -0.58 -0.14 6.83
N ALA A 49 0.31 0.44 7.64
CA ALA A 49 1.76 0.21 7.51
C ALA A 49 2.14 -1.26 7.78
N GLN A 50 1.52 -1.92 8.77
CA GLN A 50 1.71 -3.34 9.04
C GLN A 50 1.20 -4.22 7.90
N ALA A 51 0.05 -3.88 7.31
CA ALA A 51 -0.47 -4.58 6.13
C ALA A 51 0.48 -4.45 4.93
N ALA A 52 1.00 -3.24 4.66
CA ALA A 52 1.98 -3.01 3.60
C ALA A 52 3.27 -3.81 3.82
N LEU A 53 3.77 -3.88 5.06
CA LEU A 53 4.92 -4.69 5.44
C LEU A 53 4.65 -6.20 5.21
N GLY A 54 3.46 -6.68 5.56
CA GLY A 54 3.06 -8.07 5.30
C GLY A 54 3.05 -8.40 3.80
N TYR A 55 2.55 -7.50 2.96
CA TYR A 55 2.56 -7.69 1.51
C TYR A 55 3.97 -7.65 0.91
N MET A 56 4.89 -6.85 1.50
CA MET A 56 6.29 -6.80 1.10
C MET A 56 7.03 -8.11 1.39
N ALA A 57 6.61 -8.88 2.39
CA ALA A 57 7.32 -10.07 2.87
C ALA A 57 7.62 -11.10 1.77
N LYS A 58 6.67 -11.33 0.83
CA LYS A 58 6.87 -12.25 -0.30
C LYS A 58 7.99 -11.80 -1.24
N HIS A 59 8.13 -10.49 -1.46
CA HIS A 59 9.17 -9.93 -2.32
C HIS A 59 10.54 -10.00 -1.65
N LEU A 60 10.59 -9.78 -0.33
CA LEU A 60 11.80 -9.98 0.48
C LEU A 60 12.23 -11.44 0.46
N ALA A 61 11.32 -12.40 0.63
CA ALA A 61 11.63 -13.82 0.57
C ALA A 61 12.19 -14.21 -0.82
N SER A 62 11.57 -13.73 -1.91
CA SER A 62 12.03 -13.96 -3.27
C SER A 62 13.44 -13.39 -3.52
N LEU A 63 13.71 -12.16 -3.06
CA LEU A 63 15.04 -11.55 -3.17
C LEU A 63 16.08 -12.31 -2.31
N GLN A 64 15.71 -12.71 -1.09
CA GLN A 64 16.58 -13.50 -0.22
C GLN A 64 16.98 -14.82 -0.88
N ASP A 65 16.04 -15.51 -1.53
CA ASP A 65 16.32 -16.75 -2.24
C ASP A 65 17.31 -16.56 -3.41
N LYS A 66 17.17 -15.48 -4.17
CA LYS A 66 18.13 -15.12 -5.22
C LYS A 66 19.53 -14.87 -4.66
N VAL A 67 19.63 -14.11 -3.59
CA VAL A 67 20.91 -13.83 -2.92
C VAL A 67 21.56 -15.12 -2.40
N ARG A 68 20.79 -15.99 -1.74
CA ARG A 68 21.29 -17.27 -1.21
C ARG A 68 21.80 -18.21 -2.30
N LYS A 69 21.15 -18.21 -3.47
CA LYS A 69 21.53 -19.05 -4.62
C LYS A 69 22.58 -18.39 -5.49
N ASN A 70 22.99 -17.16 -5.22
CA ASN A 70 23.83 -16.32 -6.08
C ASN A 70 23.28 -16.23 -7.53
N ASP A 71 21.92 -16.18 -7.66
CA ASP A 71 21.21 -16.17 -8.93
C ASP A 71 20.93 -14.74 -9.37
N PHE A 72 21.91 -14.15 -10.06
CA PHE A 72 21.83 -12.79 -10.60
C PHE A 72 21.88 -12.75 -12.12
N HIS A 73 21.63 -13.89 -12.76
CA HIS A 73 21.73 -14.03 -14.24
C HIS A 73 20.63 -13.27 -14.95
N ASP A 74 19.41 -13.30 -14.39
CA ASP A 74 18.29 -12.52 -14.93
C ASP A 74 18.27 -11.14 -14.26
N ARG A 75 18.77 -10.16 -15.01
CA ARG A 75 18.88 -8.78 -14.56
C ARG A 75 17.50 -8.12 -14.39
N GLU A 76 16.56 -8.41 -15.30
CA GLU A 76 15.22 -7.81 -15.28
C GLU A 76 14.41 -8.33 -14.10
N ASP A 77 14.47 -9.63 -13.81
CA ASP A 77 13.82 -10.20 -12.64
C ASP A 77 14.41 -9.67 -11.32
N LEU A 78 15.74 -9.54 -11.23
CA LEU A 78 16.37 -8.91 -10.05
C LEU A 78 15.90 -7.46 -9.87
N LEU A 79 15.84 -6.70 -10.97
CA LEU A 79 15.40 -5.32 -10.97
C LEU A 79 13.94 -5.22 -10.51
N GLU A 80 13.04 -6.09 -11.02
CA GLU A 80 11.63 -6.16 -10.61
C GLU A 80 11.49 -6.41 -9.10
N LYS A 81 12.24 -7.38 -8.54
CA LYS A 81 12.20 -7.66 -7.08
C LYS A 81 12.64 -6.44 -6.25
N CYS A 82 13.70 -5.75 -6.71
CA CYS A 82 14.16 -4.54 -6.04
C CYS A 82 13.13 -3.40 -6.14
N GLN A 83 12.51 -3.22 -7.28
CA GLN A 83 11.45 -2.22 -7.50
C GLN A 83 10.24 -2.46 -6.59
N ASP A 84 9.76 -3.70 -6.50
CA ASP A 84 8.62 -4.05 -5.66
C ASP A 84 8.90 -3.70 -4.20
N ILE A 85 10.09 -4.04 -3.69
CA ILE A 85 10.48 -3.71 -2.31
C ILE A 85 10.51 -2.20 -2.09
N ILE A 86 11.10 -1.43 -3.02
CA ILE A 86 11.15 0.04 -2.93
C ILE A 86 9.73 0.62 -2.91
N ASN A 87 8.85 0.11 -3.77
CA ASN A 87 7.47 0.58 -3.83
C ASN A 87 6.73 0.35 -2.50
N TYR A 88 6.92 -0.83 -1.87
CA TYR A 88 6.33 -1.09 -0.55
C TYR A 88 6.93 -0.21 0.56
N VAL A 89 8.23 0.07 0.51
CA VAL A 89 8.87 1.01 1.46
C VAL A 89 8.24 2.40 1.34
N VAL A 90 7.99 2.88 0.12
CA VAL A 90 7.29 4.16 -0.12
C VAL A 90 5.87 4.11 0.43
N PHE A 91 5.12 3.02 0.22
CA PHE A 91 3.76 2.89 0.78
C PHE A 91 3.76 2.88 2.31
N ILE A 92 4.69 2.18 2.95
CA ILE A 92 4.84 2.19 4.42
C ILE A 92 5.10 3.62 4.91
N TRP A 93 5.96 4.38 4.24
CA TRP A 93 6.23 5.78 4.56
C TRP A 93 4.97 6.65 4.40
N CYS A 94 4.20 6.46 3.33
CA CYS A 94 2.92 7.16 3.11
C CYS A 94 1.90 6.84 4.20
N CYS A 95 1.73 5.56 4.57
CA CYS A 95 0.84 5.14 5.66
C CYS A 95 1.21 5.82 6.98
N GLY A 96 2.50 5.84 7.33
CA GLY A 96 2.97 6.48 8.56
C GLY A 96 2.73 8.00 8.57
N ASN A 97 2.86 8.68 7.42
CA ASN A 97 2.55 10.10 7.33
C ASN A 97 1.04 10.37 7.47
N GLU A 98 0.19 9.57 6.84
CA GLU A 98 -1.27 9.71 6.98
C GLU A 98 -1.71 9.51 8.44
N GLU A 99 -1.18 8.51 9.14
CA GLU A 99 -1.46 8.27 10.57
C GLU A 99 -1.01 9.43 11.45
N ARG A 100 0.18 10.00 11.18
CA ARG A 100 0.68 11.18 11.89
C ARG A 100 -0.23 12.38 11.67
N ASP A 101 -0.56 12.69 10.41
CA ASP A 101 -1.39 13.85 10.05
C ASP A 101 -2.78 13.74 10.68
N ALA A 102 -3.37 12.54 10.74
CA ALA A 102 -4.64 12.27 11.43
C ALA A 102 -4.52 12.53 12.95
N THR A 103 -3.43 12.10 13.57
CA THR A 103 -3.18 12.31 15.00
C THR A 103 -3.00 13.80 15.33
N GLU A 104 -2.24 14.53 14.52
CA GLU A 104 -2.05 15.98 14.68
C GLU A 104 -3.35 16.76 14.51
N LYS A 105 -4.18 16.36 13.53
CA LYS A 105 -5.50 16.96 13.33
C LYS A 105 -6.40 16.71 14.54
N GLY A 106 -6.49 15.48 15.01
CA GLY A 106 -7.28 15.14 16.20
C GLY A 106 -6.86 15.93 17.44
N ALA A 107 -5.55 16.13 17.63
CA ALA A 107 -5.03 16.94 18.73
C ALA A 107 -5.41 18.43 18.60
N ARG A 108 -5.37 19.00 17.39
CA ARG A 108 -5.79 20.38 17.13
C ARG A 108 -7.30 20.57 17.37
N ASP A 109 -8.12 19.63 16.87
CA ASP A 109 -9.57 19.65 17.02
C ASP A 109 -9.97 19.52 18.52
N ALA A 110 -9.24 18.70 19.29
CA ALA A 110 -9.45 18.58 20.74
C ALA A 110 -8.99 19.81 21.54
N ALA A 111 -8.00 20.57 21.03
CA ALA A 111 -7.50 21.79 21.68
C ALA A 111 -8.31 23.05 21.33
N ALA A 112 -9.22 22.98 20.36
CA ALA A 112 -10.12 24.09 20.01
C ALA A 112 -11.06 24.39 21.19
N PRO A 113 -11.27 25.65 21.63
CA PRO A 113 -12.14 25.97 22.76
C PRO A 113 -13.58 25.57 22.42
N THR A 114 -14.06 24.54 23.12
CA THR A 114 -15.40 24.01 22.98
C THR A 114 -16.41 24.97 23.63
N GLY A 115 -16.99 25.83 22.82
CA GLY A 115 -18.18 26.61 23.20
C GLY A 115 -19.50 25.84 23.06
N GLN A 116 -19.47 24.51 22.87
CA GLN A 116 -20.70 23.71 22.74
C GLN A 116 -20.52 22.32 23.33
N SER A 117 -21.57 21.83 23.99
CA SER A 117 -21.70 20.54 24.64
C SER A 117 -21.23 19.37 23.78
N LEU A 118 -20.42 18.51 24.36
CA LEU A 118 -19.90 17.28 23.77
C LEU A 118 -21.02 16.42 23.15
N PRO A 119 -20.95 16.10 21.88
CA PRO A 119 -21.72 14.97 21.37
C PRO A 119 -21.05 13.67 21.86
N ASN A 120 -21.88 12.72 22.24
CA ASN A 120 -21.57 11.38 22.69
C ASN A 120 -20.51 10.73 21.79
N THR A 121 -19.29 10.53 22.27
CA THR A 121 -18.21 9.90 21.53
C THR A 121 -18.48 8.40 21.40
N TYR A 122 -19.25 8.02 20.39
CA TYR A 122 -19.39 6.65 19.97
C TYR A 122 -18.06 6.19 19.33
N ASP A 123 -17.36 5.27 19.96
CA ASP A 123 -16.20 4.60 19.38
C ASP A 123 -16.69 3.32 18.65
N PRO A 124 -16.74 3.30 17.30
CA PRO A 124 -17.28 2.16 16.58
C PRO A 124 -16.44 0.92 16.83
N THR A 125 -17.13 -0.22 17.04
CA THR A 125 -16.48 -1.52 17.18
C THR A 125 -15.65 -1.86 15.92
N PRO A 126 -14.70 -2.80 15.99
CA PRO A 126 -13.93 -3.23 14.80
C PRO A 126 -14.81 -3.61 13.61
N MET A 127 -15.96 -4.26 13.86
CA MET A 127 -16.93 -4.64 12.82
C MET A 127 -17.65 -3.44 12.21
N GLU A 128 -17.98 -2.42 13.00
CA GLU A 128 -18.62 -1.20 12.50
C GLU A 128 -17.64 -0.34 11.71
N ARG A 129 -16.35 -0.34 12.07
CA ARG A 129 -15.28 0.27 11.28
C ARG A 129 -15.16 -0.39 9.91
N VAL A 130 -15.21 -1.73 9.84
CA VAL A 130 -15.19 -2.48 8.58
C VAL A 130 -16.43 -2.15 7.75
N ASN A 131 -17.62 -2.18 8.34
CA ASN A 131 -18.88 -1.87 7.63
C ASN A 131 -18.90 -0.41 7.14
N GLY A 132 -18.41 0.56 7.91
CA GLY A 132 -18.27 1.95 7.48
C GLY A 132 -17.31 2.12 6.30
N TYR A 133 -16.27 1.31 6.21
CA TYR A 133 -15.38 1.26 5.05
C TYR A 133 -16.07 0.72 3.79
N PHE A 134 -16.92 -0.31 3.93
CA PHE A 134 -17.67 -0.89 2.81
C PHE A 134 -18.83 0.02 2.35
N ASP A 135 -19.46 0.79 3.25
CA ASP A 135 -20.52 1.73 2.90
C ASP A 135 -19.99 2.98 2.18
N GLN A 136 -18.77 3.44 2.47
CA GLN A 136 -18.14 4.55 1.76
C GLN A 136 -17.60 4.17 0.38
N ALA A 137 -17.21 2.93 0.19
CA ALA A 137 -16.98 2.37 -1.14
C ALA A 137 -18.35 2.11 -1.76
N LYS A 138 -18.92 3.07 -2.54
CA LYS A 138 -20.04 2.78 -3.43
C LYS A 138 -19.69 1.49 -4.17
N MET A 139 -20.24 0.37 -3.71
CA MET A 139 -20.03 -0.94 -4.32
C MET A 139 -20.35 -0.82 -5.81
N ARG A 140 -19.32 -0.71 -6.64
CA ARG A 140 -19.43 -1.28 -7.97
C ARG A 140 -19.65 -2.78 -7.71
N LYS A 141 -20.75 -3.32 -8.26
CA LYS A 141 -21.07 -4.75 -8.21
C LYS A 141 -19.78 -5.53 -8.30
N ALA A 142 -19.52 -6.37 -7.29
CA ALA A 142 -18.43 -7.35 -7.39
C ALA A 142 -18.60 -8.07 -8.74
N PRO A 143 -17.52 -8.23 -9.51
CA PRO A 143 -17.60 -8.94 -10.77
C PRO A 143 -18.24 -10.30 -10.53
N SER A 144 -19.15 -10.72 -11.40
CA SER A 144 -19.81 -12.01 -11.29
C SER A 144 -18.76 -13.11 -11.40
N LEU A 145 -19.06 -14.28 -10.85
CA LEU A 145 -18.16 -15.46 -10.96
C LEU A 145 -17.75 -15.72 -12.42
N ASP A 146 -18.66 -15.47 -13.38
CA ASP A 146 -18.43 -15.61 -14.81
C ASP A 146 -17.43 -14.54 -15.36
N GLU A 147 -17.40 -13.34 -14.80
CA GLU A 147 -16.44 -12.30 -15.16
C GLU A 147 -15.04 -12.62 -14.61
N LEU A 148 -14.95 -13.22 -13.42
CA LEU A 148 -13.68 -13.68 -12.85
C LEU A 148 -13.09 -14.85 -13.65
N ILE A 149 -13.93 -15.81 -14.07
CA ILE A 149 -13.51 -16.96 -14.88
C ILE A 149 -13.00 -16.51 -16.27
N ARG A 150 -13.63 -15.52 -16.90
CA ARG A 150 -13.15 -14.95 -18.17
C ARG A 150 -11.79 -14.29 -18.06
N PHE A 151 -11.48 -13.69 -16.91
CA PHE A 151 -10.18 -13.05 -16.68
C PHE A 151 -9.04 -14.07 -16.51
N GLU A 152 -9.33 -15.26 -15.96
CA GLU A 152 -8.33 -16.32 -15.77
C GLU A 152 -8.09 -17.16 -17.04
N THR A 153 -9.09 -17.29 -17.92
CA THR A 153 -9.01 -18.17 -19.12
C THR A 153 -8.57 -17.45 -20.39
N GLY A 154 -8.42 -16.14 -20.39
CA GLY A 154 -7.80 -15.38 -21.50
C GLY A 154 -8.55 -15.46 -22.83
N ASN A 155 -9.88 -15.65 -22.80
CA ASN A 155 -10.75 -15.68 -23.98
C ASN A 155 -11.77 -14.55 -23.97
#